data_1d50d6a438360a13ddf03ef5ca2a544b
#
_entry.id   1d50d6a438360a13ddf03ef5ca2a544b
#
_cell.length_a   1.000
_cell.length_b   1.000
_cell.length_c   1.000
_cell.angle_alpha   90.00
_cell.angle_beta   90.00
_cell.angle_gamma   90.00
#
_symmetry.space_group_name_H-M   'P 1'
#
loop_
_entity.id
_entity.type
_entity.pdbx_description
1 polymer ?
#
loop_
_entity_poly.entity_id
_entity_poly.type
_entity_poly.pdbx_seq_one_letter_code
_entity_poly.pdbx_strand_id
1 'polypeptide(L)'
;MTFLNIPKGRSDFETIRRDGFYYIDKTGLIGEILKSSGTQVTLITRPRRFGKTLGMSTLECFLDIQKDSKVLFEGLEILKQRDICEEWMNQWPVMSLSLKAVEGNDFSTAYMQLVYEVGELFKKHEYLMESPVLNAEEKKKFDDIRYGRAGKIEVMRSLQILSEFLSKYYNKSCLLYTSPSPRDKRQS
;
A
#
# COMPACT_ATOMS: atom_id res chain seq x y z
N MET A 1 36.73 -1.62 -9.22
CA MET A 1 35.67 -0.60 -9.41
C MET A 1 34.32 -1.29 -9.26
N THR A 2 33.61 -1.00 -8.18
CA THR A 2 32.28 -1.55 -7.96
C THR A 2 31.31 -0.78 -8.87
N PHE A 3 30.79 -1.40 -9.91
CA PHE A 3 29.78 -0.77 -10.77
C PHE A 3 28.50 -0.57 -9.95
N LEU A 4 28.05 0.68 -9.83
CA LEU A 4 26.76 1.02 -9.25
C LEU A 4 25.65 0.49 -10.15
N ASN A 5 24.97 -0.56 -9.69
CA ASN A 5 23.82 -1.15 -10.40
C ASN A 5 22.58 -0.27 -10.18
N ILE A 6 22.37 0.71 -11.08
CA ILE A 6 21.27 1.69 -10.95
C ILE A 6 19.96 1.08 -11.41
N PRO A 7 18.88 1.12 -10.61
CA PRO A 7 17.56 0.55 -10.95
C PRO A 7 16.83 1.44 -11.97
N LYS A 8 17.04 1.22 -13.27
CA LYS A 8 16.31 1.96 -14.32
C LYS A 8 14.87 1.46 -14.43
N GLY A 9 13.89 2.36 -14.24
CA GLY A 9 12.46 2.05 -14.39
C GLY A 9 11.86 1.19 -13.27
N ARG A 10 12.63 0.80 -12.26
CA ARG A 10 12.15 0.04 -11.10
C ARG A 10 11.76 0.99 -9.97
N SER A 11 10.62 0.75 -9.34
CA SER A 11 10.11 1.55 -8.22
C SER A 11 9.60 0.69 -7.07
N ASP A 12 9.86 -0.60 -7.11
CA ASP A 12 9.56 -1.54 -6.04
C ASP A 12 10.77 -1.68 -5.10
N PHE A 13 10.57 -1.37 -3.83
CA PHE A 13 11.65 -1.35 -2.83
C PHE A 13 12.21 -2.73 -2.55
N GLU A 14 11.34 -3.73 -2.44
CA GLU A 14 11.75 -5.11 -2.15
C GLU A 14 12.66 -5.64 -3.25
N THR A 15 12.28 -5.49 -4.52
CA THR A 15 13.10 -5.88 -5.67
C THR A 15 14.44 -5.14 -5.68
N ILE A 16 14.43 -3.82 -5.41
CA ILE A 16 15.66 -3.01 -5.39
C ILE A 16 16.65 -3.54 -4.34
N ARG A 17 16.15 -3.87 -3.15
CA ARG A 17 17.00 -4.34 -2.05
C ARG A 17 17.45 -5.78 -2.23
N ARG A 18 16.57 -6.69 -2.67
CA ARG A 18 16.90 -8.11 -2.89
C ARG A 18 17.91 -8.32 -4.01
N ASP A 19 17.76 -7.57 -5.11
CA ASP A 19 18.63 -7.69 -6.28
C ASP A 19 19.93 -6.87 -6.14
N GLY A 20 20.18 -6.23 -5.01
CA GLY A 20 21.39 -5.45 -4.74
C GLY A 20 21.56 -4.21 -5.62
N PHE A 21 20.46 -3.61 -6.07
CA PHE A 21 20.52 -2.33 -6.78
C PHE A 21 20.92 -1.18 -5.85
N TYR A 22 21.50 -0.15 -6.44
CA TYR A 22 21.80 1.06 -5.72
C TYR A 22 20.52 1.75 -5.22
N TYR A 23 20.45 1.96 -3.92
CA TYR A 23 19.32 2.60 -3.25
C TYR A 23 19.80 3.89 -2.54
N ILE A 24 19.18 5.01 -2.87
CA ILE A 24 19.39 6.27 -2.12
C ILE A 24 18.49 6.22 -0.90
N ASP A 25 19.10 6.12 0.27
CA ASP A 25 18.35 6.01 1.52
C ASP A 25 17.56 7.30 1.81
N LYS A 26 16.25 7.14 1.93
CA LYS A 26 15.28 8.16 2.34
C LYS A 26 14.37 7.63 3.45
N THR A 27 14.78 6.54 4.11
CA THR A 27 13.95 5.89 5.12
C THR A 27 13.75 6.73 6.38
N GLY A 28 14.60 7.75 6.61
CA GLY A 28 14.36 8.74 7.65
C GLY A 28 12.98 9.41 7.59
N LEU A 29 12.43 9.57 6.37
CA LEU A 29 11.08 10.09 6.15
C LEU A 29 9.98 9.24 6.83
N ILE A 30 10.18 7.92 6.96
CA ILE A 30 9.25 7.04 7.68
C ILE A 30 9.10 7.51 9.12
N GLY A 31 10.24 7.76 9.77
CA GLY A 31 10.26 8.28 11.14
C GLY A 31 9.57 9.63 11.30
N GLU A 32 9.73 10.54 10.33
CA GLU A 32 9.04 11.83 10.34
C GLU A 32 7.52 11.67 10.21
N ILE A 33 7.06 10.79 9.31
CA ILE A 33 5.62 10.52 9.12
C ILE A 33 5.02 9.92 10.39
N LEU A 34 5.69 8.94 11.00
CA LEU A 34 5.14 8.19 12.14
C LEU A 34 5.22 8.97 13.47
N LYS A 35 6.17 9.88 13.62
CA LYS A 35 6.27 10.79 14.78
C LYS A 35 5.20 11.88 14.80
N SER A 36 4.54 12.13 13.68
CA SER A 36 3.46 13.13 13.59
C SER A 36 2.20 12.61 14.28
N SER A 37 2.27 12.44 15.61
CA SER A 37 1.16 12.00 16.44
C SER A 37 -0.04 12.95 16.27
N GLY A 38 -1.20 12.41 15.88
CA GLY A 38 -2.43 13.16 15.66
C GLY A 38 -2.73 13.50 14.20
N THR A 39 -1.85 13.18 13.26
CA THR A 39 -2.13 13.36 11.83
C THR A 39 -2.82 12.12 11.27
N GLN A 40 -4.12 12.22 10.99
CA GLN A 40 -4.89 11.12 10.38
C GLN A 40 -4.56 10.92 8.89
N VAL A 41 -4.14 11.97 8.21
CA VAL A 41 -3.84 11.95 6.77
C VAL A 41 -2.54 12.67 6.48
N THR A 42 -1.60 12.00 5.85
CA THR A 42 -0.36 12.60 5.37
C THR A 42 -0.37 12.66 3.84
N LEU A 43 -0.28 13.86 3.28
CA LEU A 43 -0.20 14.09 1.84
C LEU A 43 1.27 14.31 1.43
N ILE A 44 1.81 13.40 0.63
CA ILE A 44 3.18 13.50 0.10
C ILE A 44 3.14 14.10 -1.31
N THR A 45 3.43 15.38 -1.41
CA THR A 45 3.53 16.10 -2.68
C THR A 45 4.99 16.21 -3.12
N ARG A 46 5.31 15.67 -4.27
CA ARG A 46 6.65 15.77 -4.89
C ARG A 46 6.50 15.81 -6.41
N PRO A 47 7.39 16.49 -7.13
CA PRO A 47 7.39 16.46 -8.60
C PRO A 47 7.50 15.04 -9.16
N ARG A 48 7.25 14.88 -10.47
CA ARG A 48 7.47 13.59 -11.16
C ARG A 48 8.92 13.16 -11.02
N ARG A 49 9.17 11.83 -10.96
CA ARG A 49 10.49 11.19 -10.85
C ARG A 49 11.23 11.42 -9.53
N PHE A 50 10.59 12.00 -8.52
CA PHE A 50 11.16 12.17 -7.17
C PHE A 50 10.98 10.96 -6.25
N GLY A 51 10.65 9.79 -6.80
CA GLY A 51 10.61 8.54 -6.05
C GLY A 51 9.35 8.34 -5.20
N LYS A 52 8.22 9.02 -5.49
CA LYS A 52 6.96 8.82 -4.74
C LYS A 52 6.54 7.35 -4.66
N THR A 53 6.52 6.65 -5.81
CA THR A 53 6.13 5.24 -5.87
C THR A 53 7.10 4.36 -5.08
N LEU A 54 8.40 4.63 -5.16
CA LEU A 54 9.40 3.91 -4.38
C LEU A 54 9.23 4.18 -2.89
N GLY A 55 9.00 5.45 -2.50
CA GLY A 55 8.73 5.80 -1.09
C GLY A 55 7.48 5.09 -0.53
N MET A 56 6.41 4.97 -1.34
CA MET A 56 5.20 4.21 -0.95
C MET A 56 5.50 2.71 -0.81
N SER A 57 6.25 2.12 -1.75
CA SER A 57 6.68 0.72 -1.66
C SER A 57 7.59 0.49 -0.45
N THR A 58 8.48 1.44 -0.12
CA THR A 58 9.31 1.37 1.08
C THR A 58 8.46 1.39 2.35
N LEU A 59 7.48 2.29 2.41
CA LEU A 59 6.57 2.41 3.55
C LEU A 59 5.69 1.16 3.72
N GLU A 60 5.18 0.61 2.62
CA GLU A 60 4.45 -0.66 2.61
C GLU A 60 5.31 -1.79 3.17
N CYS A 61 6.55 -1.97 2.68
CA CYS A 61 7.46 -2.97 3.19
C CYS A 61 7.77 -2.79 4.67
N PHE A 62 7.86 -1.54 5.15
CA PHE A 62 8.15 -1.27 6.55
C PHE A 62 6.99 -1.61 7.49
N LEU A 63 5.76 -1.30 7.09
CA LEU A 63 4.60 -1.34 7.99
C LEU A 63 3.83 -2.66 7.92
N ASP A 64 3.79 -3.31 6.75
CA ASP A 64 2.86 -4.42 6.48
C ASP A 64 3.15 -5.65 7.35
N ILE A 65 2.16 -6.00 8.19
CA ILE A 65 2.19 -7.15 9.10
C ILE A 65 2.30 -8.51 8.37
N GLN A 66 1.96 -8.55 7.08
CA GLN A 66 2.08 -9.75 6.26
C GLN A 66 3.50 -9.98 5.73
N LYS A 67 4.38 -9.00 5.91
CA LYS A 67 5.76 -9.06 5.41
C LYS A 67 6.76 -9.31 6.54
N ASP A 68 7.81 -10.02 6.24
CA ASP A 68 9.04 -10.07 7.03
C ASP A 68 10.14 -9.35 6.23
N SER A 69 10.18 -8.05 6.39
CA SER A 69 11.01 -7.18 5.57
C SER A 69 12.25 -6.63 6.29
N LYS A 70 12.51 -7.04 7.53
CA LYS A 70 13.59 -6.50 8.37
C LYS A 70 14.95 -6.53 7.66
N VAL A 71 15.25 -7.62 6.96
CA VAL A 71 16.50 -7.77 6.19
C VAL A 71 16.64 -6.72 5.09
N LEU A 72 15.53 -6.29 4.49
CA LEU A 72 15.54 -5.27 3.42
C LEU A 72 15.98 -3.90 3.92
N PHE A 73 15.85 -3.64 5.21
CA PHE A 73 16.21 -2.36 5.85
C PHE A 73 17.61 -2.36 6.45
N GLU A 74 18.36 -3.47 6.39
CA GLU A 74 19.72 -3.52 6.92
C GLU A 74 20.60 -2.43 6.33
N GLY A 75 21.29 -1.72 7.21
CA GLY A 75 22.17 -0.59 6.86
C GLY A 75 21.46 0.72 6.55
N LEU A 76 20.11 0.78 6.62
CA LEU A 76 19.35 2.00 6.36
C LEU A 76 19.12 2.81 7.64
N GLU A 77 18.88 4.11 7.45
CA GLU A 77 18.76 5.09 8.52
C GLU A 77 17.64 4.80 9.51
N ILE A 78 16.51 4.28 9.03
CA ILE A 78 15.34 4.00 9.88
C ILE A 78 15.65 3.02 11.01
N LEU A 79 16.57 2.07 10.82
CA LEU A 79 16.97 1.12 11.87
C LEU A 79 17.68 1.76 13.06
N LYS A 80 18.15 3.01 12.94
CA LYS A 80 18.68 3.79 14.05
C LYS A 80 17.59 4.27 15.01
N GLN A 81 16.33 4.33 14.52
CA GLN A 81 15.15 4.75 15.27
C GLN A 81 14.46 3.52 15.88
N ARG A 82 15.06 2.94 16.92
CA ARG A 82 14.64 1.67 17.52
C ARG A 82 13.19 1.68 17.97
N ASP A 83 12.75 2.73 18.64
CA ASP A 83 11.38 2.87 19.14
C ASP A 83 10.35 2.74 18.02
N ILE A 84 10.61 3.39 16.87
CA ILE A 84 9.75 3.31 15.69
C ILE A 84 9.78 1.91 15.07
N CYS A 85 10.95 1.28 15.02
CA CYS A 85 11.04 -0.07 14.47
C CYS A 85 10.30 -1.08 15.36
N GLU A 86 10.39 -0.98 16.67
CA GLU A 86 9.70 -1.87 17.62
C GLU A 86 8.17 -1.71 17.56
N GLU A 87 7.68 -0.48 17.42
CA GLU A 87 6.24 -0.20 17.40
C GLU A 87 5.59 -0.44 16.03
N TRP A 88 6.30 -0.19 14.93
CA TRP A 88 5.69 -0.07 13.61
C TRP A 88 6.16 -1.09 12.58
N MET A 89 7.40 -1.61 12.68
CA MET A 89 7.95 -2.48 11.63
C MET A 89 7.22 -3.81 11.56
N ASN A 90 6.56 -4.05 10.45
CA ASN A 90 5.76 -5.26 10.17
C ASN A 90 4.69 -5.54 11.25
N GLN A 91 4.08 -4.48 11.79
CA GLN A 91 3.12 -4.57 12.88
C GLN A 91 1.68 -4.17 12.50
N TRP A 92 1.46 -3.63 11.32
CA TRP A 92 0.18 -3.01 10.97
C TRP A 92 -0.42 -3.62 9.70
N PRO A 93 -1.75 -3.90 9.69
CA PRO A 93 -2.42 -4.28 8.45
C PRO A 93 -2.43 -3.09 7.49
N VAL A 94 -2.06 -3.37 6.24
CA VAL A 94 -1.84 -2.36 5.22
C VAL A 94 -2.70 -2.60 4.00
N MET A 95 -3.38 -1.56 3.52
CA MET A 95 -4.02 -1.53 2.21
C MET A 95 -3.24 -0.61 1.27
N SER A 96 -2.73 -1.17 0.17
CA SER A 96 -2.00 -0.43 -0.85
C SER A 96 -2.81 -0.42 -2.16
N LEU A 97 -3.41 0.71 -2.49
CA LEU A 97 -4.21 0.90 -3.71
C LEU A 97 -3.50 1.81 -4.70
N SER A 98 -3.25 1.30 -5.91
CA SER A 98 -2.71 2.09 -7.00
C SER A 98 -3.83 2.50 -7.97
N LEU A 99 -4.04 3.80 -8.10
CA LEU A 99 -5.00 4.33 -9.09
C LEU A 99 -4.34 4.66 -10.44
N LYS A 100 -3.11 4.19 -10.67
CA LYS A 100 -2.37 4.49 -11.92
C LYS A 100 -3.01 3.92 -13.17
N ALA A 101 -3.67 2.77 -13.06
CA ALA A 101 -4.35 2.12 -14.17
C ALA A 101 -5.80 2.62 -14.34
N VAL A 102 -6.32 3.39 -13.36
CA VAL A 102 -7.69 3.91 -13.41
C VAL A 102 -7.75 5.09 -14.37
N GLU A 103 -7.86 4.79 -15.66
CA GLU A 103 -8.01 5.76 -16.76
C GLU A 103 -9.01 5.24 -17.78
N GLY A 104 -9.62 6.14 -18.53
CA GLY A 104 -10.57 5.80 -19.59
C GLY A 104 -11.05 7.06 -20.29
N ASN A 105 -11.51 6.90 -21.53
CA ASN A 105 -12.06 8.00 -22.32
C ASN A 105 -13.44 8.45 -21.82
N ASP A 106 -14.12 7.57 -21.09
CA ASP A 106 -15.43 7.78 -20.48
C ASP A 106 -15.48 7.26 -19.03
N PHE A 107 -16.55 7.65 -18.32
CA PHE A 107 -16.76 7.23 -16.94
C PHE A 107 -16.88 5.71 -16.81
N SER A 108 -17.55 5.04 -17.72
CA SER A 108 -17.80 3.59 -17.64
C SER A 108 -16.48 2.82 -17.68
N THR A 109 -15.59 3.17 -18.59
CA THR A 109 -14.26 2.55 -18.71
C THR A 109 -13.41 2.81 -17.45
N ALA A 110 -13.37 4.07 -16.98
CA ALA A 110 -12.63 4.39 -15.75
C ALA A 110 -13.21 3.67 -14.52
N TYR A 111 -14.54 3.53 -14.45
CA TYR A 111 -15.20 2.80 -13.37
C TYR A 111 -14.87 1.30 -13.40
N MET A 112 -14.90 0.66 -14.57
CA MET A 112 -14.49 -0.75 -14.70
C MET A 112 -13.05 -0.98 -14.25
N GLN A 113 -12.13 -0.09 -14.60
CA GLN A 113 -10.74 -0.15 -14.13
C GLN A 113 -10.66 0.00 -12.60
N LEU A 114 -11.44 0.90 -12.01
CA LEU A 114 -11.50 1.05 -10.56
C LEU A 114 -12.01 -0.25 -9.88
N VAL A 115 -13.08 -0.84 -10.41
CA VAL A 115 -13.63 -2.12 -9.91
C VAL A 115 -12.57 -3.22 -9.97
N TYR A 116 -11.81 -3.28 -11.05
CA TYR A 116 -10.72 -4.25 -11.21
C TYR A 116 -9.61 -4.03 -10.17
N GLU A 117 -9.11 -2.80 -10.01
CA GLU A 117 -8.06 -2.49 -9.03
C GLU A 117 -8.51 -2.76 -7.58
N VAL A 118 -9.78 -2.48 -7.26
CA VAL A 118 -10.37 -2.84 -5.98
C VAL A 118 -10.43 -4.35 -5.80
N GLY A 119 -10.83 -5.10 -6.83
CA GLY A 119 -10.83 -6.56 -6.81
C GLY A 119 -9.44 -7.15 -6.54
N GLU A 120 -8.40 -6.62 -7.21
CA GLU A 120 -7.00 -7.03 -6.97
C GLU A 120 -6.52 -6.67 -5.56
N LEU A 121 -6.99 -5.55 -4.99
CA LEU A 121 -6.72 -5.23 -3.58
C LEU A 121 -7.33 -6.28 -2.64
N PHE A 122 -8.59 -6.65 -2.84
CA PHE A 122 -9.25 -7.69 -2.03
C PHE A 122 -8.55 -9.05 -2.17
N LYS A 123 -8.10 -9.40 -3.37
CA LYS A 123 -7.38 -10.65 -3.65
C LYS A 123 -6.08 -10.78 -2.85
N LYS A 124 -5.36 -9.68 -2.60
CA LYS A 124 -4.18 -9.69 -1.71
C LYS A 124 -4.52 -10.10 -0.27
N HIS A 125 -5.76 -9.95 0.14
CA HIS A 125 -6.25 -10.28 1.48
C HIS A 125 -7.18 -11.50 1.50
N GLU A 126 -7.06 -12.41 0.51
CA GLU A 126 -7.95 -13.58 0.38
C GLU A 126 -7.87 -14.54 1.58
N TYR A 127 -6.78 -14.51 2.35
CA TYR A 127 -6.64 -15.29 3.60
C TYR A 127 -7.75 -14.98 4.62
N LEU A 128 -8.40 -13.81 4.52
CA LEU A 128 -9.55 -13.48 5.37
C LEU A 128 -10.75 -14.42 5.15
N MET A 129 -10.86 -15.03 3.96
CA MET A 129 -11.93 -15.97 3.62
C MET A 129 -11.84 -17.28 4.40
N GLU A 130 -10.63 -17.69 4.77
CA GLU A 130 -10.39 -18.90 5.57
C GLU A 130 -10.56 -18.63 7.07
N SER A 131 -10.60 -17.36 7.45
CA SER A 131 -10.70 -16.95 8.85
C SER A 131 -12.10 -17.20 9.43
N PRO A 132 -12.22 -17.64 10.69
CA PRO A 132 -13.48 -17.71 11.40
C PRO A 132 -14.01 -16.34 11.85
N VAL A 133 -13.21 -15.27 11.72
CA VAL A 133 -13.54 -13.91 12.18
C VAL A 133 -14.64 -13.29 11.30
N LEU A 134 -14.67 -13.65 10.01
CA LEU A 134 -15.71 -13.19 9.10
C LEU A 134 -16.88 -14.18 9.07
N ASN A 135 -18.09 -13.67 9.23
CA ASN A 135 -19.30 -14.46 9.07
C ASN A 135 -19.63 -14.73 7.58
N ALA A 136 -20.64 -15.56 7.30
CA ALA A 136 -21.00 -15.96 5.94
C ALA A 136 -21.40 -14.79 5.03
N GLU A 137 -22.09 -13.78 5.58
CA GLU A 137 -22.50 -12.59 4.81
C GLU A 137 -21.30 -11.71 4.47
N GLU A 138 -20.37 -11.55 5.40
CA GLU A 138 -19.14 -10.80 5.21
C GLU A 138 -18.24 -11.47 4.15
N LYS A 139 -18.12 -12.79 4.20
CA LYS A 139 -17.40 -13.59 3.19
C LYS A 139 -18.05 -13.45 1.82
N LYS A 140 -19.37 -13.51 1.73
CA LYS A 140 -20.09 -13.29 0.47
C LYS A 140 -19.83 -11.88 -0.06
N LYS A 141 -19.91 -10.86 0.77
CA LYS A 141 -19.62 -9.46 0.40
C LYS A 141 -18.18 -9.29 -0.08
N PHE A 142 -17.21 -9.90 0.60
CA PHE A 142 -15.82 -9.94 0.19
C PHE A 142 -15.67 -10.52 -1.23
N ASP A 143 -16.27 -11.67 -1.49
CA ASP A 143 -16.24 -12.35 -2.79
C ASP A 143 -16.93 -11.55 -3.90
N ASP A 144 -18.06 -10.91 -3.61
CA ASP A 144 -18.77 -10.10 -4.59
C ASP A 144 -17.94 -8.87 -5.01
N ILE A 145 -17.23 -8.24 -4.08
CA ILE A 145 -16.29 -7.13 -4.39
C ILE A 145 -15.08 -7.66 -5.15
N ARG A 146 -14.45 -8.73 -4.67
CA ARG A 146 -13.26 -9.35 -5.26
C ARG A 146 -13.44 -9.71 -6.73
N TYR A 147 -14.62 -10.20 -7.09
CA TYR A 147 -14.94 -10.63 -8.46
C TYR A 147 -15.73 -9.59 -9.27
N GLY A 148 -15.86 -8.37 -8.78
CA GLY A 148 -16.56 -7.28 -9.48
C GLY A 148 -18.06 -7.49 -9.64
N ARG A 149 -18.67 -8.32 -8.80
CA ARG A 149 -20.14 -8.57 -8.78
C ARG A 149 -20.90 -7.62 -7.86
N ALA A 150 -20.18 -6.85 -7.06
CA ALA A 150 -20.75 -5.91 -6.10
C ALA A 150 -21.43 -4.72 -6.78
N GLY A 151 -22.47 -4.20 -6.16
CA GLY A 151 -23.15 -3.00 -6.61
C GLY A 151 -22.30 -1.72 -6.43
N LYS A 152 -22.69 -0.62 -7.10
CA LYS A 152 -21.94 0.66 -7.02
C LYS A 152 -21.70 1.14 -5.60
N ILE A 153 -22.69 0.99 -4.72
CA ILE A 153 -22.60 1.44 -3.32
C ILE A 153 -21.53 0.63 -2.57
N GLU A 154 -21.47 -0.67 -2.80
CA GLU A 154 -20.47 -1.56 -2.17
C GLU A 154 -19.07 -1.27 -2.70
N VAL A 155 -18.92 -1.02 -4.00
CA VAL A 155 -17.64 -0.60 -4.58
C VAL A 155 -17.18 0.75 -4.00
N MET A 156 -18.09 1.72 -3.83
CA MET A 156 -17.77 3.00 -3.20
C MET A 156 -17.31 2.85 -1.73
N ARG A 157 -17.82 1.85 -1.04
CA ARG A 157 -17.49 1.56 0.37
C ARG A 157 -16.43 0.47 0.53
N SER A 158 -15.89 -0.04 -0.55
CA SER A 158 -15.00 -1.21 -0.53
C SER A 158 -13.79 -1.04 0.38
N LEU A 159 -13.15 0.12 0.37
CA LEU A 159 -11.99 0.39 1.22
C LEU A 159 -12.38 0.41 2.71
N GLN A 160 -13.54 0.97 3.04
CA GLN A 160 -14.06 0.92 4.40
C GLN A 160 -14.35 -0.52 4.82
N ILE A 161 -15.03 -1.29 3.98
CA ILE A 161 -15.37 -2.70 4.23
C ILE A 161 -14.11 -3.53 4.48
N LEU A 162 -13.09 -3.38 3.62
CA LEU A 162 -11.83 -4.11 3.79
C LEU A 162 -11.10 -3.69 5.06
N SER A 163 -11.09 -2.39 5.38
CA SER A 163 -10.51 -1.88 6.63
C SER A 163 -11.17 -2.48 7.86
N GLU A 164 -12.51 -2.60 7.87
CA GLU A 164 -13.26 -3.22 8.95
C GLU A 164 -12.90 -4.71 9.10
N PHE A 165 -12.79 -5.46 7.99
CA PHE A 165 -12.41 -6.86 8.01
C PHE A 165 -10.98 -7.08 8.52
N LEU A 166 -10.04 -6.26 8.07
CA LEU A 166 -8.66 -6.29 8.54
C LEU A 166 -8.56 -5.93 10.02
N SER A 167 -9.31 -4.91 10.45
CA SER A 167 -9.33 -4.50 11.85
C SER A 167 -9.90 -5.59 12.75
N LYS A 168 -10.94 -6.30 12.31
CA LYS A 168 -11.47 -7.46 13.02
C LYS A 168 -10.44 -8.60 13.14
N TYR A 169 -9.74 -8.88 12.03
CA TYR A 169 -8.79 -10.00 11.96
C TYR A 169 -7.56 -9.75 12.81
N TYR A 170 -6.95 -8.56 12.73
CA TYR A 170 -5.71 -8.23 13.43
C TYR A 170 -5.92 -7.55 14.77
N ASN A 171 -7.15 -7.17 15.11
CA ASN A 171 -7.47 -6.33 16.27
C ASN A 171 -6.64 -5.04 16.32
N LYS A 172 -6.40 -4.44 15.15
CA LYS A 172 -5.61 -3.21 14.94
C LYS A 172 -6.26 -2.34 13.87
N SER A 173 -6.04 -1.04 13.96
CA SER A 173 -6.43 -0.12 12.88
C SER A 173 -5.66 -0.44 11.60
N CYS A 174 -6.31 -0.28 10.45
CA CYS A 174 -5.69 -0.50 9.15
C CYS A 174 -5.09 0.79 8.60
N LEU A 175 -3.94 0.68 7.97
CA LEU A 175 -3.27 1.77 7.26
C LEU A 175 -3.58 1.71 5.77
N LEU A 176 -4.01 2.82 5.21
CA LEU A 176 -4.32 2.94 3.79
C LEU A 176 -3.35 3.90 3.11
N TYR A 177 -2.70 3.46 2.03
CA TYR A 177 -2.07 4.39 1.08
C TYR A 177 -2.64 4.24 -0.31
N THR A 178 -2.69 5.40 -1.01
CA THR A 178 -3.13 5.46 -2.39
C THR A 178 -2.11 6.19 -3.25
N SER A 179 -1.89 5.71 -4.46
CA SER A 179 -1.18 6.46 -5.48
C SER A 179 -2.17 7.25 -6.34
N PRO A 180 -1.80 8.47 -6.80
CA PRO A 180 -2.70 9.32 -7.57
C PRO A 180 -3.08 8.71 -8.92
N SER A 181 -4.27 9.07 -9.41
CA SER A 181 -4.74 8.76 -10.76
C SER A 181 -3.91 9.49 -11.83
N PRO A 182 -3.81 8.95 -13.05
CA PRO A 182 -3.17 9.63 -14.18
C PRO A 182 -3.73 11.02 -14.51
N ARG A 183 -4.99 11.30 -14.14
CA ARG A 183 -5.62 12.63 -14.35
C ARG A 183 -4.91 13.75 -13.61
N ASP A 184 -4.30 13.48 -12.46
CA ASP A 184 -3.51 14.45 -11.70
C ASP A 184 -2.23 14.89 -12.47
N LYS A 185 -1.91 14.19 -13.56
CA LYS A 185 -0.75 14.48 -14.42
C LYS A 185 -0.97 15.66 -15.36
N ARG A 186 -2.21 16.13 -15.55
CA ARG A 186 -2.55 17.20 -16.51
C ARG A 186 -2.52 18.61 -15.89
N GLN A 187 -2.32 18.72 -14.59
CA GLN A 187 -2.34 20.00 -13.86
C GLN A 187 -0.94 20.50 -13.44
N SER A 188 0.11 19.97 -14.05
CA SER A 188 1.49 20.41 -13.75
C SER A 188 2.24 20.78 -15.02
#